data_911da4e5380814aee75dcf3ca5552f05
#
_entry.id   911da4e5380814aee75dcf3ca5552f05
#
_cell.length_a   1.000
_cell.length_b   1.000
_cell.length_c   1.000
_cell.angle_alpha   90.00
_cell.angle_beta   90.00
_cell.angle_gamma   90.00
#
_symmetry.space_group_name_H-M   'P 1'
#
loop_
_entity.id
_entity.type
_entity.pdbx_description
1 polymer ?
#
loop_
_entity_poly.entity_id
_entity_poly.type
_entity_poly.pdbx_seq_one_letter_code
_entity_poly.pdbx_strand_id
1 'polypeptide(L)'
;MGSEMCIRDSSYIDQEKCIKCGKCKSVCPYDAISKKERPCAKACGVNAIDSDKIGRAHIDNDKCVSCGMCMVSCPFGAISDKSQIFQLGRALKEGGEIIAEIAPAFVGQFGPNITPRNIKAALQELGFAEVYEVALGADIGAIAEAHHYVEKVVTGELPFLLTSCCPAWSMLAKKYFPDLADQVSQELTPMVATARTIKLEHPNAKVVFILSLIHI
;
A
#
# COMPACT_ATOMS: atom_id res chain seq x y z
N MET A 1 56.91 -23.71 13.73
CA MET A 1 56.47 -22.34 14.03
C MET A 1 55.84 -21.80 12.73
N GLY A 2 54.71 -22.18 12.50
CA GLY A 2 53.92 -21.68 11.35
C GLY A 2 52.51 -21.96 11.64
N SER A 3 51.64 -21.07 11.29
CA SER A 3 50.20 -21.18 11.25
C SER A 3 49.38 -20.38 12.29
N GLU A 4 49.98 -19.80 13.33
CA GLU A 4 49.16 -18.91 14.18
C GLU A 4 48.89 -17.54 13.57
N MET A 5 49.67 -17.10 12.57
CA MET A 5 49.47 -15.81 11.93
C MET A 5 48.26 -15.83 10.96
N CYS A 6 47.97 -16.95 10.32
CA CYS A 6 46.82 -17.02 9.37
C CYS A 6 45.45 -17.06 10.03
N ILE A 7 45.35 -17.35 11.32
CA ILE A 7 44.07 -17.44 12.04
C ILE A 7 43.68 -16.11 12.68
N ARG A 8 44.61 -15.17 12.82
CA ARG A 8 44.38 -13.88 13.49
C ARG A 8 44.00 -12.74 12.55
N ASP A 9 43.99 -12.98 11.25
CA ASP A 9 43.86 -11.90 10.24
C ASP A 9 42.43 -11.64 9.77
N SER A 10 41.42 -12.27 10.38
CA SER A 10 40.04 -11.94 10.07
C SER A 10 39.62 -10.69 10.84
N SER A 11 39.47 -9.60 10.11
CA SER A 11 38.88 -8.36 10.67
C SER A 11 37.37 -8.53 10.86
N TYR A 12 36.85 -8.08 11.97
CA TYR A 12 35.41 -8.02 12.20
C TYR A 12 34.98 -6.60 12.56
N ILE A 13 33.72 -6.28 12.31
CA ILE A 13 33.15 -4.99 12.66
C ILE A 13 32.39 -5.16 13.98
N ASP A 14 32.89 -4.50 15.02
CA ASP A 14 32.23 -4.43 16.31
C ASP A 14 30.91 -3.66 16.16
N GLN A 15 29.79 -4.35 16.31
CA GLN A 15 28.45 -3.79 16.07
C GLN A 15 28.04 -2.75 17.15
N GLU A 16 28.65 -2.79 18.33
CA GLU A 16 28.36 -1.83 19.40
C GLU A 16 29.08 -0.49 19.17
N LYS A 17 30.27 -0.54 18.56
CA LYS A 17 31.09 0.64 18.26
C LYS A 17 30.84 1.19 16.86
N CYS A 18 30.21 0.42 15.99
CA CYS A 18 29.99 0.78 14.60
C CYS A 18 28.89 1.85 14.46
N ILE A 19 29.27 3.03 14.01
CA ILE A 19 28.34 4.15 13.72
C ILE A 19 27.68 4.04 12.36
N LYS A 20 27.87 2.94 11.64
CA LYS A 20 27.27 2.63 10.32
C LYS A 20 27.56 3.68 9.22
N CYS A 21 28.68 4.39 9.28
CA CYS A 21 29.07 5.45 8.33
C CYS A 21 29.41 4.94 6.92
N GLY A 22 29.64 3.64 6.73
CA GLY A 22 29.93 3.05 5.42
C GLY A 22 31.35 3.25 4.90
N LYS A 23 32.21 4.02 5.54
CA LYS A 23 33.59 4.27 5.06
C LYS A 23 34.42 3.00 4.85
N CYS A 24 34.30 2.03 5.76
CA CYS A 24 35.00 0.74 5.61
C CYS A 24 34.66 0.02 4.31
N LYS A 25 33.40 0.08 3.89
CA LYS A 25 32.96 -0.52 2.61
C LYS A 25 33.53 0.26 1.40
N SER A 26 33.53 1.57 1.44
CA SER A 26 33.98 2.39 0.31
C SER A 26 35.48 2.34 0.06
N VAL A 27 36.28 1.99 1.07
CA VAL A 27 37.75 1.87 0.97
C VAL A 27 38.25 0.43 0.89
N CYS A 28 37.39 -0.57 0.99
CA CYS A 28 37.79 -1.97 0.91
C CYS A 28 38.05 -2.35 -0.55
N PRO A 29 39.30 -2.66 -0.95
CA PRO A 29 39.62 -2.98 -2.34
C PRO A 29 39.07 -4.33 -2.78
N TYR A 30 38.68 -5.18 -1.83
CA TYR A 30 38.18 -6.55 -2.08
C TYR A 30 36.64 -6.67 -1.97
N ASP A 31 35.91 -5.55 -1.77
CA ASP A 31 34.47 -5.53 -1.50
C ASP A 31 34.02 -6.58 -0.44
N ALA A 32 34.91 -6.87 0.51
CA ALA A 32 34.69 -7.88 1.54
C ALA A 32 33.71 -7.44 2.64
N ILE A 33 33.27 -6.18 2.62
CA ILE A 33 32.37 -5.61 3.62
C ILE A 33 30.99 -5.45 3.01
N SER A 34 30.06 -6.30 3.39
CA SER A 34 28.67 -6.23 2.98
C SER A 34 27.81 -5.51 4.02
N LYS A 35 26.99 -4.58 3.57
CA LYS A 35 25.92 -4.02 4.39
C LYS A 35 24.73 -4.98 4.30
N LYS A 36 24.44 -5.71 5.37
CA LYS A 36 23.23 -6.53 5.46
C LYS A 36 22.07 -5.61 5.81
N GLU A 37 21.22 -5.37 4.84
CA GLU A 37 20.01 -4.61 4.99
C GLU A 37 18.82 -5.54 4.79
N ARG A 38 17.76 -5.36 5.59
CA ARG A 38 16.55 -6.17 5.44
C ARG A 38 15.87 -5.84 4.11
N PRO A 39 15.34 -6.83 3.38
CA PRO A 39 14.62 -6.58 2.13
C PRO A 39 13.49 -5.56 2.31
N CYS A 40 12.75 -5.64 3.41
CA CYS A 40 11.66 -4.70 3.72
C CYS A 40 12.16 -3.26 3.94
N ALA A 41 13.30 -3.07 4.63
CA ALA A 41 13.87 -1.73 4.83
C ALA A 41 14.45 -1.19 3.53
N LYS A 42 15.12 -2.03 2.73
CA LYS A 42 15.66 -1.65 1.42
C LYS A 42 14.55 -1.24 0.43
N ALA A 43 13.40 -1.91 0.48
CA ALA A 43 12.25 -1.61 -0.37
C ALA A 43 11.43 -0.41 0.09
N CYS A 44 11.70 0.10 1.30
CA CYS A 44 10.94 1.23 1.84
C CYS A 44 11.45 2.56 1.28
N GLY A 45 10.72 3.14 0.33
CA GLY A 45 11.10 4.40 -0.32
C GLY A 45 11.12 5.61 0.61
N VAL A 46 10.48 5.52 1.79
CA VAL A 46 10.40 6.60 2.79
C VAL A 46 11.21 6.31 4.06
N ASN A 47 12.03 5.24 4.06
CA ASN A 47 12.84 4.83 5.21
C ASN A 47 12.07 4.71 6.53
N ALA A 48 10.85 4.21 6.48
CA ALA A 48 9.96 4.03 7.63
C ALA A 48 10.20 2.73 8.39
N ILE A 49 11.19 1.93 8.01
CA ILE A 49 11.45 0.63 8.65
C ILE A 49 12.82 0.65 9.33
N ASP A 50 12.79 0.46 10.62
CA ASP A 50 13.97 0.40 11.49
C ASP A 50 14.01 -0.93 12.26
N SER A 51 14.96 -1.05 13.17
CA SER A 51 15.11 -2.18 14.08
C SER A 51 14.71 -1.78 15.50
N ASP A 52 13.91 -2.61 16.14
CA ASP A 52 13.67 -2.48 17.59
C ASP A 52 14.93 -2.88 18.40
N LYS A 53 14.83 -2.74 19.74
CA LYS A 53 15.94 -3.02 20.66
C LYS A 53 16.45 -4.47 20.61
N ILE A 54 15.62 -5.41 20.16
CA ILE A 54 15.97 -6.84 20.03
C ILE A 54 16.20 -7.24 18.57
N GLY A 55 16.35 -6.26 17.69
CA GLY A 55 16.72 -6.48 16.31
C GLY A 55 15.58 -6.92 15.39
N ARG A 56 14.30 -6.79 15.76
CA ARG A 56 13.15 -7.06 14.88
C ARG A 56 12.82 -5.84 14.02
N ALA A 57 12.17 -6.05 12.89
CA ALA A 57 11.66 -4.95 12.06
C ALA A 57 10.56 -4.19 12.81
N HIS A 58 10.68 -2.88 12.84
CA HIS A 58 9.70 -1.96 13.39
C HIS A 58 9.30 -0.94 12.32
N ILE A 59 8.00 -0.72 12.12
CA ILE A 59 7.47 0.25 11.17
C ILE A 59 7.12 1.53 11.93
N ASP A 60 7.79 2.61 11.58
CA ASP A 60 7.48 3.96 12.05
C ASP A 60 6.24 4.47 11.30
N ASN A 61 5.09 4.51 11.98
CA ASN A 61 3.82 4.90 11.38
C ASN A 61 3.78 6.39 11.02
N ASP A 62 4.60 7.23 11.65
CA ASP A 62 4.66 8.65 11.33
C ASP A 62 5.32 8.88 9.96
N LYS A 63 6.27 8.03 9.59
CA LYS A 63 6.90 8.04 8.27
C LYS A 63 6.16 7.18 7.26
N CYS A 64 5.53 6.11 7.69
CA CYS A 64 4.90 5.14 6.80
C CYS A 64 3.76 5.77 5.99
N VAL A 65 3.73 5.48 4.68
CA VAL A 65 2.68 5.89 3.75
C VAL A 65 1.77 4.74 3.32
N SER A 66 1.86 3.60 3.97
CA SER A 66 1.01 2.42 3.74
C SER A 66 1.02 1.88 2.30
N CYS A 67 2.16 1.98 1.60
CA CYS A 67 2.27 1.56 0.18
C CYS A 67 2.38 0.04 -0.02
N GLY A 68 2.61 -0.76 1.03
CA GLY A 68 2.70 -2.23 0.95
C GLY A 68 4.03 -2.81 0.45
N MET A 69 4.99 -2.01 -0.03
CA MET A 69 6.24 -2.51 -0.61
C MET A 69 7.06 -3.41 0.33
N CYS A 70 7.03 -3.13 1.62
CA CYS A 70 7.69 -3.97 2.62
C CYS A 70 7.08 -5.36 2.73
N MET A 71 5.78 -5.49 2.51
CA MET A 71 5.03 -6.75 2.53
C MET A 71 5.44 -7.62 1.34
N VAL A 72 5.43 -7.04 0.13
CA VAL A 72 5.86 -7.71 -1.12
C VAL A 72 7.32 -8.17 -1.04
N SER A 73 8.17 -7.37 -0.40
CA SER A 73 9.62 -7.64 -0.34
C SER A 73 10.02 -8.57 0.80
N CYS A 74 9.08 -8.99 1.65
CA CYS A 74 9.38 -9.87 2.77
C CYS A 74 9.33 -11.35 2.35
N PRO A 75 10.49 -12.06 2.23
CA PRO A 75 10.49 -13.45 1.78
C PRO A 75 9.92 -14.41 2.81
N PHE A 76 9.67 -13.94 4.04
CA PHE A 76 9.18 -14.75 5.15
C PHE A 76 7.70 -14.53 5.46
N GLY A 77 7.02 -13.65 4.76
CA GLY A 77 5.64 -13.28 5.08
C GLY A 77 5.46 -12.70 6.49
N ALA A 78 6.53 -12.11 7.07
CA ALA A 78 6.51 -11.57 8.43
C ALA A 78 5.79 -10.22 8.54
N ILE A 79 5.46 -9.61 7.41
CA ILE A 79 4.67 -8.38 7.33
C ILE A 79 3.39 -8.75 6.61
N SER A 80 2.28 -8.66 7.30
CA SER A 80 0.95 -8.94 6.76
C SER A 80 0.08 -7.70 6.79
N ASP A 81 -0.95 -7.71 5.99
CA ASP A 81 -2.01 -6.70 6.02
C ASP A 81 -2.94 -6.91 7.24
N LYS A 82 -3.75 -5.91 7.49
CA LYS A 82 -4.81 -5.98 8.50
C LYS A 82 -6.16 -6.23 7.82
N SER A 83 -6.23 -7.25 6.97
CA SER A 83 -7.48 -7.59 6.29
C SER A 83 -8.59 -7.96 7.29
N GLN A 84 -9.83 -7.76 6.88
CA GLN A 84 -11.02 -8.03 7.69
C GLN A 84 -11.73 -9.33 7.25
N ILE A 85 -10.98 -10.27 6.68
CA ILE A 85 -11.55 -11.52 6.14
C ILE A 85 -12.32 -12.32 7.19
N PHE A 86 -11.84 -12.35 8.44
CA PHE A 86 -12.53 -13.03 9.52
C PHE A 86 -13.86 -12.36 9.88
N GLN A 87 -13.87 -11.03 9.96
CA GLN A 87 -15.09 -10.25 10.21
C GLN A 87 -16.09 -10.42 9.07
N LEU A 88 -15.62 -10.46 7.82
CA LEU A 88 -16.45 -10.75 6.65
C LEU A 88 -17.07 -12.15 6.74
N GLY A 89 -16.26 -13.19 6.97
CA GLY A 89 -16.76 -14.56 7.09
C GLY A 89 -17.82 -14.71 8.20
N ARG A 90 -17.61 -14.02 9.32
CA ARG A 90 -18.61 -13.96 10.40
C ARG A 90 -19.88 -13.23 9.95
N ALA A 91 -19.78 -12.10 9.29
CA ALA A 91 -20.91 -11.31 8.81
C ALA A 91 -21.76 -12.12 7.81
N LEU A 92 -21.12 -12.81 6.85
CA LEU A 92 -21.79 -13.67 5.88
C LEU A 92 -22.54 -14.83 6.57
N LYS A 93 -21.95 -15.39 7.63
CA LYS A 93 -22.59 -16.47 8.41
C LYS A 93 -23.77 -15.98 9.26
N GLU A 94 -23.64 -14.80 9.86
CA GLU A 94 -24.70 -14.18 10.66
C GLU A 94 -25.88 -13.70 9.81
N GLY A 95 -25.65 -13.48 8.53
CA GLY A 95 -26.63 -12.95 7.59
C GLY A 95 -26.78 -11.43 7.66
N GLY A 96 -27.66 -10.92 6.82
CA GLY A 96 -27.92 -9.50 6.63
C GLY A 96 -27.57 -9.05 5.22
N GLU A 97 -27.85 -7.81 4.92
CA GLU A 97 -27.53 -7.22 3.62
C GLU A 97 -26.06 -6.83 3.58
N ILE A 98 -25.26 -7.62 2.85
CA ILE A 98 -23.83 -7.40 2.68
C ILE A 98 -23.58 -7.17 1.20
N ILE A 99 -23.06 -6.01 0.87
CA ILE A 99 -22.82 -5.58 -0.51
C ILE A 99 -21.31 -5.48 -0.73
N ALA A 100 -20.84 -6.11 -1.81
CA ALA A 100 -19.46 -6.02 -2.23
C ALA A 100 -19.24 -4.82 -3.16
N GLU A 101 -18.15 -4.11 -2.97
CA GLU A 101 -17.58 -3.22 -3.97
C GLU A 101 -16.20 -3.74 -4.38
N ILE A 102 -16.01 -4.00 -5.68
CA ILE A 102 -14.81 -4.64 -6.19
C ILE A 102 -13.90 -3.65 -6.93
N ALA A 103 -12.61 -3.68 -6.58
CA ALA A 103 -11.61 -2.84 -7.23
C ALA A 103 -11.41 -3.24 -8.71
N PRO A 104 -11.19 -2.28 -9.63
CA PRO A 104 -11.03 -2.55 -11.06
C PRO A 104 -9.89 -3.52 -11.41
N ALA A 105 -8.90 -3.64 -10.54
CA ALA A 105 -7.75 -4.53 -10.74
C ALA A 105 -8.10 -6.03 -10.80
N PHE A 106 -9.33 -6.43 -10.50
CA PHE A 106 -9.75 -7.84 -10.63
C PHE A 106 -9.78 -8.34 -12.07
N VAL A 107 -9.91 -7.45 -13.04
CA VAL A 107 -10.00 -7.80 -14.46
C VAL A 107 -8.71 -8.49 -14.92
N GLY A 108 -8.86 -9.68 -15.50
CA GLY A 108 -7.75 -10.48 -16.00
C GLY A 108 -7.01 -11.33 -14.96
N GLN A 109 -7.29 -11.21 -13.66
CA GLN A 109 -6.60 -11.98 -12.62
C GLN A 109 -6.98 -13.47 -12.57
N PHE A 110 -8.18 -13.80 -12.99
CA PHE A 110 -8.72 -15.16 -12.96
C PHE A 110 -8.59 -15.88 -14.30
N GLY A 111 -7.81 -15.34 -15.22
CA GLY A 111 -7.58 -15.89 -16.55
C GLY A 111 -8.50 -15.29 -17.62
N PRO A 112 -8.19 -15.56 -18.91
CA PRO A 112 -8.82 -14.86 -20.04
C PRO A 112 -10.31 -15.19 -20.24
N ASN A 113 -10.78 -16.31 -19.71
CA ASN A 113 -12.17 -16.77 -19.87
C ASN A 113 -13.10 -16.28 -18.75
N ILE A 114 -12.58 -15.62 -17.73
CA ILE A 114 -13.35 -15.12 -16.58
C ILE A 114 -13.71 -13.67 -16.81
N THR A 115 -14.98 -13.43 -16.98
CA THR A 115 -15.53 -12.08 -17.19
C THR A 115 -15.92 -11.43 -15.87
N PRO A 116 -16.08 -10.09 -15.81
CA PRO A 116 -16.61 -9.40 -14.62
C PRO A 116 -17.95 -9.99 -14.16
N ARG A 117 -18.79 -10.43 -15.08
CA ARG A 117 -20.08 -11.07 -14.77
C ARG A 117 -19.90 -12.37 -13.99
N ASN A 118 -18.89 -13.19 -14.35
CA ASN A 118 -18.61 -14.42 -13.62
C ASN A 118 -18.16 -14.13 -12.18
N ILE A 119 -17.34 -13.10 -11.98
CA ILE A 119 -16.89 -12.70 -10.64
C ILE A 119 -18.05 -12.17 -9.80
N LYS A 120 -18.92 -11.34 -10.38
CA LYS A 120 -20.13 -10.86 -9.68
C LYS A 120 -21.02 -12.04 -9.26
N ALA A 121 -21.27 -12.98 -10.16
CA ALA A 121 -22.06 -14.19 -9.84
C ALA A 121 -21.42 -15.02 -8.72
N ALA A 122 -20.10 -15.23 -8.77
CA ALA A 122 -19.38 -15.98 -7.73
C ALA A 122 -19.47 -15.28 -6.35
N LEU A 123 -19.38 -13.97 -6.31
CA LEU A 123 -19.53 -13.21 -5.06
C LEU A 123 -20.97 -13.32 -4.52
N GLN A 124 -21.98 -13.29 -5.38
CA GLN A 124 -23.37 -13.50 -4.98
C GLN A 124 -23.59 -14.93 -4.43
N GLU A 125 -22.98 -15.95 -5.03
CA GLU A 125 -22.98 -17.32 -4.51
C GLU A 125 -22.31 -17.45 -3.13
N LEU A 126 -21.29 -16.61 -2.85
CA LEU A 126 -20.65 -16.53 -1.54
C LEU A 126 -21.54 -15.86 -0.48
N GLY A 127 -22.67 -15.24 -0.85
CA GLY A 127 -23.63 -14.65 0.07
C GLY A 127 -23.68 -13.12 0.07
N PHE A 128 -23.01 -12.46 -0.86
CA PHE A 128 -23.22 -11.01 -1.06
C PHE A 128 -24.56 -10.76 -1.75
N ALA A 129 -25.32 -9.78 -1.25
CA ALA A 129 -26.60 -9.40 -1.83
C ALA A 129 -26.42 -8.77 -3.21
N GLU A 130 -25.46 -7.85 -3.33
CA GLU A 130 -25.12 -7.18 -4.58
C GLU A 130 -23.61 -6.95 -4.71
N VAL A 131 -23.18 -6.64 -5.94
CA VAL A 131 -21.77 -6.40 -6.26
C VAL A 131 -21.64 -5.19 -7.18
N TYR A 132 -20.99 -4.14 -6.69
CA TYR A 132 -20.70 -2.91 -7.42
C TYR A 132 -19.25 -2.88 -7.88
N GLU A 133 -19.00 -2.26 -9.03
CA GLU A 133 -17.65 -1.99 -9.49
C GLU A 133 -17.20 -0.61 -9.02
N VAL A 134 -16.07 -0.53 -8.34
CA VAL A 134 -15.50 0.74 -7.86
C VAL A 134 -15.11 1.68 -9.03
N ALA A 135 -15.00 1.14 -10.25
CA ALA A 135 -14.85 1.94 -11.46
C ALA A 135 -15.95 3.01 -11.61
N LEU A 136 -17.19 2.73 -11.18
CA LEU A 136 -18.27 3.71 -11.16
C LEU A 136 -17.93 4.93 -10.29
N GLY A 137 -17.39 4.69 -9.10
CA GLY A 137 -16.92 5.78 -8.23
C GLY A 137 -15.73 6.54 -8.80
N ALA A 138 -14.89 5.87 -9.60
CA ALA A 138 -13.80 6.52 -10.32
C ALA A 138 -14.31 7.45 -11.41
N ASP A 139 -15.34 7.05 -12.16
CA ASP A 139 -15.96 7.91 -13.19
C ASP A 139 -16.61 9.15 -12.56
N ILE A 140 -17.31 8.98 -11.44
CA ILE A 140 -17.88 10.10 -10.68
C ILE A 140 -16.78 11.05 -10.20
N GLY A 141 -15.71 10.51 -9.62
CA GLY A 141 -14.57 11.29 -9.16
C GLY A 141 -13.86 12.03 -10.30
N ALA A 142 -13.70 11.39 -11.46
CA ALA A 142 -13.07 12.01 -12.63
C ALA A 142 -13.87 13.23 -13.14
N ILE A 143 -15.20 13.16 -13.10
CA ILE A 143 -16.06 14.31 -13.44
C ILE A 143 -15.86 15.46 -12.45
N ALA A 144 -15.85 15.16 -11.15
CA ALA A 144 -15.64 16.16 -10.11
C ALA A 144 -14.25 16.80 -10.20
N GLU A 145 -13.20 16.00 -10.41
CA GLU A 145 -11.83 16.48 -10.62
C GLU A 145 -11.70 17.33 -11.90
N ALA A 146 -12.39 16.98 -12.97
CA ALA A 146 -12.41 17.78 -14.20
C ALA A 146 -13.04 19.15 -13.97
N HIS A 147 -14.15 19.24 -13.22
CA HIS A 147 -14.74 20.50 -12.82
C HIS A 147 -13.78 21.33 -11.97
N HIS A 148 -13.19 20.73 -10.97
CA HIS A 148 -12.19 21.37 -10.11
C HIS A 148 -10.98 21.90 -10.91
N TYR A 149 -10.50 21.10 -11.88
CA TYR A 149 -9.44 21.54 -12.78
C TYR A 149 -9.81 22.80 -13.57
N VAL A 150 -11.01 22.82 -14.15
CA VAL A 150 -11.50 23.99 -14.91
C VAL A 150 -11.64 25.21 -13.99
N GLU A 151 -12.18 25.03 -12.81
CA GLU A 151 -12.41 26.14 -11.86
C GLU A 151 -11.11 26.70 -11.27
N LYS A 152 -10.10 25.87 -11.02
CA LYS A 152 -8.91 26.29 -10.27
C LYS A 152 -7.64 26.41 -11.11
N VAL A 153 -7.43 25.50 -12.07
CA VAL A 153 -6.20 25.49 -12.86
C VAL A 153 -6.35 26.36 -14.11
N VAL A 154 -7.47 26.21 -14.84
CA VAL A 154 -7.71 27.01 -16.05
C VAL A 154 -7.83 28.51 -15.73
N THR A 155 -8.38 28.86 -14.58
CA THR A 155 -8.46 30.23 -14.09
C THR A 155 -7.14 30.80 -13.57
N GLY A 156 -6.12 29.94 -13.38
CA GLY A 156 -4.81 30.33 -12.88
C GLY A 156 -4.71 30.45 -11.36
N GLU A 157 -5.72 29.99 -10.62
CA GLU A 157 -5.69 29.97 -9.14
C GLU A 157 -4.70 28.90 -8.62
N LEU A 158 -4.66 27.74 -9.28
CA LEU A 158 -3.67 26.69 -9.01
C LEU A 158 -2.77 26.46 -10.23
N PRO A 159 -1.48 26.18 -10.04
CA PRO A 159 -0.55 25.90 -11.15
C PRO A 159 -0.83 24.55 -11.83
N PHE A 160 -1.36 23.58 -11.08
CA PHE A 160 -1.75 22.24 -11.52
C PHE A 160 -2.62 21.56 -10.45
N LEU A 161 -3.22 20.43 -10.80
CA LEU A 161 -3.98 19.57 -9.90
C LEU A 161 -3.36 18.18 -9.84
N LEU A 162 -3.20 17.63 -8.64
CA LEU A 162 -2.77 16.27 -8.35
C LEU A 162 -3.97 15.43 -7.92
N THR A 163 -4.19 14.28 -8.56
CA THR A 163 -5.29 13.39 -8.21
C THR A 163 -5.05 12.69 -6.87
N SER A 164 -6.11 12.26 -6.18
CA SER A 164 -6.04 11.70 -4.82
C SER A 164 -6.62 10.28 -4.70
N CYS A 165 -6.80 9.57 -5.80
CA CYS A 165 -7.42 8.24 -5.81
C CYS A 165 -6.64 7.18 -5.01
N CYS A 166 -5.32 7.35 -4.83
CA CYS A 166 -4.46 6.43 -4.09
C CYS A 166 -4.11 6.98 -2.70
N PRO A 167 -4.58 6.37 -1.59
CA PRO A 167 -4.28 6.84 -0.24
C PRO A 167 -2.77 6.89 0.07
N ALA A 168 -1.99 5.93 -0.42
CA ALA A 168 -0.53 5.93 -0.23
C ALA A 168 0.14 7.14 -0.89
N TRP A 169 -0.30 7.51 -2.10
CA TRP A 169 0.15 8.70 -2.80
C TRP A 169 -0.22 9.98 -2.04
N SER A 170 -1.49 10.10 -1.62
CA SER A 170 -1.96 11.27 -0.87
C SER A 170 -1.22 11.43 0.46
N MET A 171 -0.93 10.33 1.16
CA MET A 171 -0.12 10.35 2.37
C MET A 171 1.33 10.73 2.09
N LEU A 172 1.91 10.26 0.98
CA LEU A 172 3.26 10.63 0.56
C LEU A 172 3.34 12.14 0.30
N ALA A 173 2.41 12.66 -0.50
CA ALA A 173 2.36 14.08 -0.82
C ALA A 173 2.23 14.94 0.46
N LYS A 174 1.28 14.64 1.31
CA LYS A 174 1.04 15.40 2.56
C LYS A 174 2.20 15.33 3.56
N LYS A 175 2.88 14.18 3.69
CA LYS A 175 3.96 14.01 4.68
C LYS A 175 5.31 14.52 4.19
N TYR A 176 5.62 14.34 2.91
CA TYR A 176 6.96 14.59 2.39
C TYR A 176 7.05 15.79 1.45
N PHE A 177 5.91 16.27 0.95
CA PHE A 177 5.81 17.42 0.06
C PHE A 177 4.68 18.34 0.50
N PRO A 178 4.76 18.89 1.75
CA PRO A 178 3.67 19.71 2.31
C PRO A 178 3.35 20.93 1.45
N ASP A 179 4.34 21.49 0.74
CA ASP A 179 4.15 22.61 -0.17
C ASP A 179 3.24 22.28 -1.38
N LEU A 180 3.03 20.99 -1.67
CA LEU A 180 2.13 20.52 -2.73
C LEU A 180 0.76 20.08 -2.19
N ALA A 181 0.53 20.19 -0.89
CA ALA A 181 -0.70 19.69 -0.26
C ALA A 181 -1.97 20.35 -0.81
N ASP A 182 -1.89 21.64 -1.11
CA ASP A 182 -3.02 22.43 -1.63
C ASP A 182 -3.36 22.09 -3.10
N GLN A 183 -2.41 21.50 -3.84
CA GLN A 183 -2.62 21.04 -5.21
C GLN A 183 -3.20 19.61 -5.26
N VAL A 184 -3.25 18.89 -4.12
CA VAL A 184 -3.85 17.55 -4.07
C VAL A 184 -5.37 17.67 -4.01
N SER A 185 -6.04 17.04 -4.97
CA SER A 185 -7.51 16.97 -5.01
C SER A 185 -8.08 16.51 -3.67
N GLN A 186 -9.13 17.17 -3.22
CA GLN A 186 -9.88 16.82 -2.01
C GLN A 186 -11.08 15.93 -2.32
N GLU A 187 -11.23 15.50 -3.58
CA GLU A 187 -12.32 14.65 -4.00
C GLU A 187 -12.26 13.28 -3.31
N LEU A 188 -13.42 12.65 -3.19
CA LEU A 188 -13.52 11.33 -2.58
C LEU A 188 -12.75 10.29 -3.41
N THR A 189 -12.06 9.39 -2.71
CA THR A 189 -11.50 8.23 -3.40
C THR A 189 -12.62 7.38 -4.04
N PRO A 190 -12.36 6.71 -5.18
CA PRO A 190 -13.37 5.89 -5.86
C PRO A 190 -14.10 4.91 -4.95
N MET A 191 -13.38 4.22 -4.06
CA MET A 191 -13.93 3.33 -3.05
C MET A 191 -14.96 4.06 -2.16
N VAL A 192 -14.61 5.23 -1.62
CA VAL A 192 -15.50 5.97 -0.73
C VAL A 192 -16.71 6.53 -1.49
N ALA A 193 -16.51 6.98 -2.74
CA ALA A 193 -17.61 7.46 -3.59
C ALA A 193 -18.61 6.34 -3.86
N THR A 194 -18.14 5.15 -4.28
CA THR A 194 -18.98 3.96 -4.49
C THR A 194 -19.71 3.55 -3.22
N ALA A 195 -18.99 3.45 -2.08
CA ALA A 195 -19.60 3.07 -0.81
C ALA A 195 -20.70 4.04 -0.38
N ARG A 196 -20.51 5.35 -0.59
CA ARG A 196 -21.55 6.36 -0.29
C ARG A 196 -22.76 6.21 -1.20
N THR A 197 -22.55 5.96 -2.49
CA THR A 197 -23.65 5.69 -3.44
C THR A 197 -24.44 4.47 -3.01
N ILE A 198 -23.77 3.36 -2.68
CA ILE A 198 -24.44 2.17 -2.14
C ILE A 198 -25.24 2.49 -0.89
N LYS A 199 -24.71 3.29 0.01
CA LYS A 199 -25.41 3.67 1.24
C LYS A 199 -26.63 4.56 1.04
N LEU A 200 -26.73 5.28 -0.07
CA LEU A 200 -27.93 6.02 -0.43
C LEU A 200 -29.07 5.08 -0.83
N GLU A 201 -28.76 4.02 -1.56
CA GLU A 201 -29.73 3.02 -2.02
C GLU A 201 -30.03 1.97 -0.92
N HIS A 202 -29.02 1.58 -0.17
CA HIS A 202 -29.02 0.53 0.86
C HIS A 202 -28.51 1.06 2.20
N PRO A 203 -29.25 1.88 2.94
CA PRO A 203 -28.76 2.56 4.16
C PRO A 203 -28.24 1.62 5.25
N ASN A 204 -28.83 0.43 5.36
CA ASN A 204 -28.51 -0.56 6.39
C ASN A 204 -27.50 -1.62 5.93
N ALA A 205 -27.14 -1.67 4.65
CA ALA A 205 -26.21 -2.66 4.13
C ALA A 205 -24.80 -2.50 4.74
N LYS A 206 -24.11 -3.60 4.95
CA LYS A 206 -22.68 -3.61 5.25
C LYS A 206 -21.93 -3.60 3.92
N VAL A 207 -21.20 -2.54 3.64
CA VAL A 207 -20.39 -2.43 2.43
C VAL A 207 -19.00 -3.01 2.69
N VAL A 208 -18.55 -3.87 1.78
CA VAL A 208 -17.27 -4.57 1.87
C VAL A 208 -16.46 -4.29 0.63
N PHE A 209 -15.33 -3.61 0.80
CA PHE A 209 -14.39 -3.36 -0.28
C PHE A 209 -13.48 -4.57 -0.53
N ILE A 210 -13.54 -5.11 -1.73
CA ILE A 210 -12.71 -6.22 -2.17
C ILE A 210 -11.59 -5.65 -3.05
N LEU A 211 -10.41 -5.60 -2.45
CA LEU A 211 -9.22 -5.08 -3.11
C LEU A 211 -8.36 -6.23 -3.59
N SER A 212 -8.04 -6.21 -4.87
CA SER A 212 -6.99 -7.03 -5.42
C SER A 212 -5.72 -6.21 -5.54
N LEU A 213 -4.68 -6.62 -4.85
CA LEU A 213 -3.39 -5.94 -4.83
C LEU A 213 -2.40 -6.63 -5.78
N ILE A 214 -1.47 -5.84 -6.32
CA ILE A 214 -0.46 -6.28 -7.29
C ILE A 214 0.40 -7.44 -6.78
N HIS A 215 0.50 -7.62 -5.47
CA HIS A 215 1.35 -8.64 -4.83
C HIS A 215 0.61 -9.95 -4.51
N ILE A 216 -0.59 -10.11 -5.01
CA ILE A 216 -1.25 -11.40 -5.09
C ILE A 216 -0.92 -12.05 -6.45
#